data_b85a0fee54a210b62e15cc72ea696d64
#
_entry.id   b85a0fee54a210b62e15cc72ea696d64
#
_cell.length_a   1.000
_cell.length_b   1.000
_cell.length_c   1.000
_cell.angle_alpha   90.00
_cell.angle_beta   90.00
_cell.angle_gamma   90.00
#
_symmetry.space_group_name_H-M   'P 1'
#
loop_
_entity.id
_entity.type
_entity.pdbx_description
1 polymer ?
#
loop_
_entity_poly.entity_id
_entity_poly.type
_entity_poly.pdbx_seq_one_letter_code
_entity_poly.pdbx_strand_id
1 'polypeptide(L)'
;MTKFLALAVGGFVAIAASPAMALTTSNSTPFGPTPTDFTTSTLTLQPFDTTLGTLNSATVTLFANANISGSVKNNGPTAANFTVSATTTVFLNSTNASIASVTTNLFATQSYNQLASGATAAFGPFTPSNSASVSASPLSAFQSGPISFTASTSSGDSGSGGGGNSVRSFSTTAGGSVTVVYDYTVRPTSVPEPASMALLGMGLAGLGLIRRRSV
;
A
#
# COMPACT_ATOMS: atom_id res chain seq x y z
N MET A 1 48.84 -62.67 -12.86
CA MET A 1 48.43 -61.73 -11.79
C MET A 1 47.93 -60.46 -12.44
N THR A 2 46.63 -60.32 -12.62
CA THR A 2 46.01 -59.13 -13.23
C THR A 2 45.04 -58.51 -12.20
N LYS A 3 45.41 -57.34 -11.67
CA LYS A 3 44.64 -56.61 -10.65
C LYS A 3 43.52 -55.80 -11.36
N PHE A 4 42.27 -56.14 -11.08
CA PHE A 4 41.13 -55.34 -11.52
C PHE A 4 40.94 -54.17 -10.54
N LEU A 5 41.04 -52.95 -11.09
CA LEU A 5 40.74 -51.69 -10.39
C LEU A 5 39.23 -51.43 -10.52
N ALA A 6 38.48 -51.52 -9.40
CA ALA A 6 37.07 -51.17 -9.37
C ALA A 6 36.94 -49.66 -9.23
N LEU A 7 36.45 -48.97 -10.27
CA LEU A 7 36.15 -47.56 -10.28
C LEU A 7 34.74 -47.37 -9.69
N ALA A 8 34.62 -46.88 -8.45
CA ALA A 8 33.38 -46.51 -7.86
C ALA A 8 32.99 -45.10 -8.37
N VAL A 9 32.03 -45.01 -9.27
CA VAL A 9 31.42 -43.74 -9.72
C VAL A 9 30.32 -43.38 -8.70
N GLY A 10 30.70 -42.51 -7.77
CA GLY A 10 29.73 -41.86 -6.86
C GLY A 10 28.93 -40.82 -7.60
N GLY A 11 27.66 -41.13 -7.93
CA GLY A 11 26.75 -40.14 -8.52
C GLY A 11 26.33 -39.12 -7.49
N PHE A 12 26.73 -37.86 -7.68
CA PHE A 12 26.21 -36.73 -6.93
C PHE A 12 24.82 -36.38 -7.46
N VAL A 13 23.78 -36.62 -6.67
CA VAL A 13 22.43 -36.12 -6.95
C VAL A 13 22.35 -34.67 -6.46
N ALA A 14 22.45 -33.72 -7.37
CA ALA A 14 22.17 -32.33 -7.07
C ALA A 14 20.65 -32.15 -6.92
N ILE A 15 20.18 -31.97 -5.70
CA ILE A 15 18.81 -31.56 -5.42
C ILE A 15 18.73 -30.06 -5.77
N ALA A 16 18.13 -29.73 -6.90
CA ALA A 16 17.80 -28.36 -7.26
C ALA A 16 16.66 -27.89 -6.37
N ALA A 17 16.96 -27.13 -5.33
CA ALA A 17 15.97 -26.39 -4.58
C ALA A 17 15.38 -25.32 -5.51
N SER A 18 14.08 -25.41 -5.82
CA SER A 18 13.39 -24.33 -6.53
C SER A 18 13.46 -23.05 -5.69
N PRO A 19 13.86 -21.90 -6.26
CA PRO A 19 13.88 -20.65 -5.54
C PRO A 19 12.45 -20.32 -5.06
N ALA A 20 12.31 -19.98 -3.77
CA ALA A 20 11.07 -19.47 -3.24
C ALA A 20 10.76 -18.14 -3.91
N MET A 21 9.66 -18.04 -4.66
CA MET A 21 9.25 -16.80 -5.33
C MET A 21 8.47 -15.93 -4.34
N ALA A 22 8.91 -14.68 -4.20
CA ALA A 22 8.12 -13.65 -3.53
C ALA A 22 6.99 -13.21 -4.46
N LEU A 23 5.77 -13.19 -3.95
CA LEU A 23 4.58 -12.73 -4.64
C LEU A 23 3.88 -11.66 -3.82
N THR A 24 3.06 -10.86 -4.47
CA THR A 24 2.25 -9.84 -3.79
C THR A 24 0.76 -10.06 -4.03
N THR A 25 -0.04 -9.73 -3.01
CA THR A 25 -1.50 -9.61 -3.12
C THR A 25 -1.95 -8.35 -2.40
N SER A 26 -3.06 -7.76 -2.81
CA SER A 26 -3.55 -6.51 -2.23
C SER A 26 -5.05 -6.53 -2.02
N ASN A 27 -5.48 -5.72 -1.04
CA ASN A 27 -6.88 -5.45 -0.77
C ASN A 27 -7.07 -3.95 -0.54
N SER A 28 -8.19 -3.36 -1.01
CA SER A 28 -8.44 -1.93 -0.92
C SER A 28 -9.90 -1.64 -0.56
N THR A 29 -10.10 -0.61 0.27
CA THR A 29 -11.43 -0.11 0.63
C THR A 29 -11.48 1.40 0.42
N PRO A 30 -12.42 1.92 -0.39
CA PRO A 30 -12.58 3.36 -0.60
C PRO A 30 -13.37 4.01 0.54
N PHE A 31 -13.24 5.35 0.64
CA PHE A 31 -14.06 6.22 1.49
C PHE A 31 -14.33 7.57 0.83
N GLY A 32 -15.44 8.21 1.19
CA GLY A 32 -15.82 9.50 0.63
C GLY A 32 -16.18 9.46 -0.86
N PRO A 33 -16.23 10.62 -1.58
CA PRO A 33 -15.99 11.95 -1.04
C PRO A 33 -17.10 12.44 -0.10
N THR A 34 -16.71 13.10 0.98
CA THR A 34 -17.62 13.67 1.99
C THR A 34 -17.14 15.08 2.36
N PRO A 35 -18.02 16.01 2.77
CA PRO A 35 -17.59 17.28 3.36
C PRO A 35 -16.56 17.03 4.47
N THR A 36 -15.51 17.85 4.52
CA THR A 36 -14.41 17.69 5.49
C THR A 36 -14.86 17.87 6.94
N ASP A 37 -13.93 17.53 7.86
CA ASP A 37 -14.15 17.42 9.30
C ASP A 37 -15.09 16.26 9.68
N PHE A 38 -15.01 15.18 8.89
CA PHE A 38 -15.73 13.93 9.13
C PHE A 38 -14.85 12.89 9.84
N THR A 39 -15.52 11.90 10.41
CA THR A 39 -14.95 10.60 10.77
C THR A 39 -15.78 9.51 10.10
N THR A 40 -15.15 8.61 9.35
CA THR A 40 -15.86 7.52 8.68
C THR A 40 -16.34 6.47 9.68
N SER A 41 -17.32 5.68 9.24
CA SER A 41 -17.54 4.34 9.78
C SER A 41 -16.29 3.49 9.54
N THR A 42 -16.25 2.32 10.15
CA THR A 42 -15.15 1.37 10.03
C THR A 42 -14.91 0.96 8.58
N LEU A 43 -13.67 1.17 8.11
CA LEU A 43 -13.15 0.69 6.84
C LEU A 43 -12.50 -0.67 7.10
N THR A 44 -12.95 -1.71 6.45
CA THR A 44 -12.46 -3.07 6.68
C THR A 44 -11.65 -3.56 5.49
N LEU A 45 -10.46 -4.09 5.76
CA LEU A 45 -9.61 -4.78 4.81
C LEU A 45 -9.55 -6.28 5.14
N GLN A 46 -9.44 -7.11 4.11
CA GLN A 46 -9.29 -8.55 4.29
C GLN A 46 -7.88 -8.87 4.82
N PRO A 47 -7.76 -9.82 5.75
CA PRO A 47 -6.47 -10.29 6.21
C PRO A 47 -5.73 -11.04 5.11
N PHE A 48 -4.44 -11.27 5.32
CA PHE A 48 -3.66 -12.14 4.47
C PHE A 48 -4.16 -13.59 4.57
N ASP A 49 -4.39 -14.21 3.42
CA ASP A 49 -4.73 -15.63 3.36
C ASP A 49 -3.47 -16.49 3.58
N THR A 50 -3.36 -17.07 4.76
CA THR A 50 -2.21 -17.90 5.14
C THR A 50 -2.09 -19.21 4.37
N THR A 51 -3.10 -19.58 3.56
CA THR A 51 -3.01 -20.74 2.65
C THR A 51 -2.10 -20.48 1.46
N LEU A 52 -1.93 -19.21 1.07
CA LEU A 52 -1.06 -18.80 -0.04
C LEU A 52 0.43 -19.00 0.27
N GLY A 53 0.82 -18.89 1.55
CA GLY A 53 2.23 -19.01 1.92
C GLY A 53 2.56 -18.37 3.25
N THR A 54 3.80 -17.90 3.35
CA THR A 54 4.31 -17.19 4.53
C THR A 54 4.35 -15.69 4.24
N LEU A 55 3.66 -14.90 5.05
CA LEU A 55 3.68 -13.43 4.96
C LEU A 55 5.04 -12.89 5.38
N ASN A 56 5.69 -12.13 4.50
CA ASN A 56 6.99 -11.51 4.72
C ASN A 56 6.85 -10.06 5.17
N SER A 57 5.95 -9.32 4.51
CA SER A 57 5.67 -7.94 4.86
C SER A 57 4.23 -7.55 4.51
N ALA A 58 3.75 -6.50 5.17
CA ALA A 58 2.49 -5.83 4.83
C ALA A 58 2.73 -4.33 4.81
N THR A 59 2.22 -3.65 3.79
CA THR A 59 2.32 -2.20 3.67
C THR A 59 0.92 -1.62 3.57
N VAL A 60 0.57 -0.73 4.49
CA VAL A 60 -0.69 0.01 4.47
C VAL A 60 -0.44 1.36 3.81
N THR A 61 -1.21 1.67 2.78
CA THR A 61 -1.15 2.92 2.04
C THR A 61 -2.49 3.64 2.14
N LEU A 62 -2.46 4.88 2.57
CA LEU A 62 -3.55 5.83 2.47
C LEU A 62 -3.35 6.67 1.20
N PHE A 63 -4.26 6.57 0.26
CA PHE A 63 -4.42 7.53 -0.83
C PHE A 63 -5.57 8.46 -0.47
N ALA A 64 -5.36 9.76 -0.60
CA ALA A 64 -6.39 10.77 -0.35
C ALA A 64 -6.44 11.80 -1.48
N ASN A 65 -7.64 12.31 -1.72
CA ASN A 65 -7.92 13.43 -2.61
C ASN A 65 -8.93 14.37 -1.98
N ALA A 66 -8.92 15.62 -2.41
CA ALA A 66 -9.91 16.60 -1.99
C ALA A 66 -10.38 17.43 -3.20
N ASN A 67 -11.57 17.99 -3.07
CA ASN A 67 -12.04 19.08 -3.93
C ASN A 67 -12.22 20.30 -3.03
N ILE A 68 -11.44 21.35 -3.30
CA ILE A 68 -11.36 22.57 -2.49
C ILE A 68 -11.79 23.74 -3.35
N SER A 69 -12.85 24.41 -2.96
CA SER A 69 -13.36 25.61 -3.62
C SER A 69 -13.77 26.66 -2.60
N GLY A 70 -13.91 27.90 -3.05
CA GLY A 70 -14.30 28.96 -2.14
C GLY A 70 -14.25 30.34 -2.76
N SER A 71 -14.15 31.34 -1.91
CA SER A 71 -14.01 32.75 -2.31
C SER A 71 -13.23 33.54 -1.28
N VAL A 72 -12.59 34.61 -1.74
CA VAL A 72 -11.99 35.65 -0.91
C VAL A 72 -12.61 37.00 -1.28
N LYS A 73 -13.00 37.77 -0.28
CA LYS A 73 -13.51 39.15 -0.45
C LYS A 73 -12.58 40.12 0.21
N ASN A 74 -12.24 41.19 -0.49
CA ASN A 74 -11.51 42.32 0.09
C ASN A 74 -12.50 43.28 0.77
N ASN A 75 -12.51 43.32 2.05
CA ASN A 75 -13.30 44.30 2.85
C ASN A 75 -12.48 45.57 3.23
N GLY A 76 -11.23 45.64 2.77
CA GLY A 76 -10.40 46.84 2.96
C GLY A 76 -10.86 48.02 2.09
N PRO A 77 -10.46 49.25 2.42
CA PRO A 77 -10.86 50.45 1.68
C PRO A 77 -10.16 50.62 0.34
N THR A 78 -9.09 49.87 0.09
CA THR A 78 -8.27 49.98 -1.13
C THR A 78 -8.05 48.60 -1.75
N ALA A 79 -7.63 48.60 -3.02
CA ALA A 79 -7.18 47.36 -3.68
C ALA A 79 -5.95 46.79 -2.93
N ALA A 80 -5.90 45.47 -2.80
CA ALA A 80 -4.85 44.78 -2.07
C ALA A 80 -4.49 43.45 -2.67
N ASN A 81 -3.29 42.99 -2.36
CA ASN A 81 -2.82 41.64 -2.70
C ASN A 81 -3.17 40.69 -1.55
N PHE A 82 -3.62 39.48 -1.92
CA PHE A 82 -3.92 38.42 -0.98
C PHE A 82 -3.26 37.13 -1.46
N THR A 83 -2.78 36.33 -0.51
CA THR A 83 -2.43 34.92 -0.73
C THR A 83 -3.28 34.10 0.22
N VAL A 84 -4.01 33.15 -0.31
CA VAL A 84 -4.95 32.31 0.44
C VAL A 84 -4.54 30.85 0.23
N SER A 85 -4.51 30.10 1.31
CA SER A 85 -4.19 28.69 1.32
C SER A 85 -5.27 27.91 2.07
N ALA A 86 -5.63 26.76 1.57
CA ALA A 86 -6.50 25.79 2.24
C ALA A 86 -5.75 24.47 2.37
N THR A 87 -5.89 23.85 3.52
CA THR A 87 -5.25 22.57 3.87
C THR A 87 -6.29 21.61 4.38
N THR A 88 -6.19 20.36 3.95
CA THR A 88 -6.97 19.24 4.50
C THR A 88 -6.00 18.13 4.89
N THR A 89 -6.00 17.77 6.15
CA THR A 89 -5.24 16.64 6.68
C THR A 89 -6.17 15.44 6.76
N VAL A 90 -5.75 14.32 6.20
CA VAL A 90 -6.47 13.05 6.28
C VAL A 90 -5.68 12.10 7.18
N PHE A 91 -6.36 11.61 8.21
CA PHE A 91 -5.81 10.66 9.18
C PHE A 91 -6.44 9.30 8.94
N LEU A 92 -5.62 8.27 8.92
CA LEU A 92 -6.05 6.89 8.94
C LEU A 92 -5.59 6.26 10.25
N ASN A 93 -6.53 5.91 11.10
CA ASN A 93 -6.26 5.30 12.40
C ASN A 93 -6.73 3.86 12.40
N SER A 94 -5.85 2.94 12.82
CA SER A 94 -6.26 1.56 13.04
C SER A 94 -7.04 1.43 14.33
N THR A 95 -8.05 0.57 14.33
CA THR A 95 -8.72 0.14 15.57
C THR A 95 -7.86 -0.82 16.38
N ASN A 96 -6.81 -1.38 15.79
CA ASN A 96 -5.78 -2.15 16.47
C ASN A 96 -4.60 -1.22 16.79
N ALA A 97 -4.38 -0.96 18.08
CA ALA A 97 -3.33 -0.07 18.57
C ALA A 97 -1.90 -0.49 18.17
N SER A 98 -1.71 -1.74 17.75
CA SER A 98 -0.40 -2.23 17.28
C SER A 98 -0.08 -1.82 15.84
N ILE A 99 -1.05 -1.29 15.09
CA ILE A 99 -0.85 -0.85 13.70
C ILE A 99 -0.71 0.66 13.70
N ALA A 100 0.39 1.17 13.16
CA ALA A 100 0.67 2.60 13.12
C ALA A 100 -0.37 3.37 12.29
N SER A 101 -0.68 4.57 12.75
CA SER A 101 -1.52 5.53 12.01
C SER A 101 -0.80 6.05 10.78
N VAL A 102 -1.56 6.38 9.74
CA VAL A 102 -1.05 7.02 8.52
C VAL A 102 -1.72 8.37 8.35
N THR A 103 -0.94 9.39 8.01
CA THR A 103 -1.46 10.75 7.80
C THR A 103 -0.96 11.30 6.48
N THR A 104 -1.82 12.00 5.74
CA THR A 104 -1.43 12.73 4.54
C THR A 104 -2.08 14.10 4.50
N ASN A 105 -1.38 15.07 3.87
CA ASN A 105 -1.83 16.44 3.75
C ASN A 105 -2.13 16.79 2.29
N LEU A 106 -3.24 17.46 2.09
CA LEU A 106 -3.73 18.01 0.84
C LEU A 106 -3.80 19.51 0.97
N PHE A 107 -3.22 20.26 0.06
CA PHE A 107 -3.25 21.70 0.14
C PHE A 107 -3.39 22.36 -1.23
N ALA A 108 -3.98 23.55 -1.23
CA ALA A 108 -4.10 24.44 -2.36
C ALA A 108 -3.76 25.86 -1.93
N THR A 109 -3.13 26.61 -2.82
CA THR A 109 -2.78 28.01 -2.59
C THR A 109 -3.08 28.83 -3.83
N GLN A 110 -3.64 30.02 -3.63
CA GLN A 110 -3.92 30.98 -4.71
C GLN A 110 -3.59 32.41 -4.28
N SER A 111 -2.95 33.15 -5.17
CA SER A 111 -2.65 34.56 -4.96
C SER A 111 -3.54 35.44 -5.83
N TYR A 112 -3.93 36.57 -5.28
CA TYR A 112 -4.74 37.59 -5.95
C TYR A 112 -3.98 38.90 -5.92
N ASN A 113 -3.78 39.49 -7.10
CA ASN A 113 -3.10 40.76 -7.24
C ASN A 113 -4.12 41.86 -7.40
N GLN A 114 -3.98 42.93 -6.58
CA GLN A 114 -4.80 44.16 -6.65
C GLN A 114 -6.32 43.86 -6.65
N LEU A 115 -6.79 42.96 -5.79
CA LEU A 115 -8.22 42.73 -5.62
C LEU A 115 -8.86 44.02 -5.11
N ALA A 116 -9.77 44.60 -5.90
CA ALA A 116 -10.39 45.87 -5.59
C ALA A 116 -11.16 45.86 -4.25
N SER A 117 -11.31 47.04 -3.62
CA SER A 117 -12.15 47.21 -2.43
C SER A 117 -13.57 46.69 -2.69
N GLY A 118 -14.10 45.86 -1.79
CA GLY A 118 -15.42 45.23 -1.89
C GLY A 118 -15.54 44.08 -2.85
N ALA A 119 -14.53 43.84 -3.70
CA ALA A 119 -14.57 42.77 -4.69
C ALA A 119 -14.40 41.38 -4.06
N THR A 120 -15.03 40.40 -4.69
CA THR A 120 -14.91 38.96 -4.35
C THR A 120 -14.27 38.24 -5.52
N ALA A 121 -13.31 37.37 -5.23
CA ALA A 121 -12.67 36.48 -6.20
C ALA A 121 -12.87 35.03 -5.81
N ALA A 122 -13.01 34.15 -6.80
CA ALA A 122 -13.12 32.72 -6.56
C ALA A 122 -11.77 32.11 -6.16
N PHE A 123 -11.80 31.11 -5.29
CA PHE A 123 -10.71 30.24 -4.92
C PHE A 123 -10.99 28.84 -5.46
N GLY A 124 -10.14 28.31 -6.33
CA GLY A 124 -10.32 27.01 -6.95
C GLY A 124 -11.37 26.96 -8.07
N PRO A 125 -11.92 25.76 -8.39
CA PRO A 125 -11.72 24.50 -7.68
C PRO A 125 -10.32 23.92 -7.84
N PHE A 126 -9.81 23.32 -6.76
CA PHE A 126 -8.55 22.58 -6.75
C PHE A 126 -8.82 21.14 -6.36
N THR A 127 -8.09 20.21 -6.97
CA THR A 127 -8.23 18.77 -6.73
C THR A 127 -6.88 18.13 -6.31
N PRO A 128 -6.31 18.57 -5.17
CA PRO A 128 -5.07 17.98 -4.69
C PRO A 128 -5.27 16.51 -4.33
N SER A 129 -4.23 15.71 -4.56
CA SER A 129 -4.15 14.32 -4.13
C SER A 129 -2.76 14.03 -3.55
N ASN A 130 -2.70 13.12 -2.60
CA ASN A 130 -1.46 12.69 -1.99
C ASN A 130 -1.61 11.28 -1.40
N SER A 131 -0.48 10.62 -1.14
CA SER A 131 -0.46 9.31 -0.51
C SER A 131 0.62 9.23 0.56
N ALA A 132 0.37 8.40 1.56
CA ALA A 132 1.33 8.06 2.58
C ALA A 132 1.23 6.57 2.89
N SER A 133 2.36 5.96 3.25
CA SER A 133 2.43 4.52 3.52
C SER A 133 3.18 4.26 4.82
N VAL A 134 2.82 3.15 5.45
CA VAL A 134 3.53 2.63 6.62
C VAL A 134 3.72 1.12 6.47
N SER A 135 4.90 0.63 6.83
CA SER A 135 5.14 -0.80 6.97
C SER A 135 4.43 -1.30 8.22
N ALA A 136 3.65 -2.34 8.05
CA ALA A 136 2.82 -2.87 9.10
C ALA A 136 3.62 -3.78 10.05
N SER A 137 3.44 -3.57 11.35
CA SER A 137 4.01 -4.38 12.42
C SER A 137 3.04 -4.37 13.60
N PRO A 138 2.80 -5.51 14.28
CA PRO A 138 3.29 -6.85 13.97
C PRO A 138 2.51 -7.51 12.81
N LEU A 139 3.17 -8.35 12.03
CA LEU A 139 2.54 -9.05 10.89
C LEU A 139 1.41 -9.99 11.30
N SER A 140 1.43 -10.51 12.52
CA SER A 140 0.36 -11.35 13.07
C SER A 140 -1.01 -10.67 13.09
N ALA A 141 -1.05 -9.34 13.23
CA ALA A 141 -2.29 -8.56 13.18
C ALA A 141 -2.96 -8.61 11.79
N PHE A 142 -2.22 -8.96 10.76
CA PHE A 142 -2.68 -9.05 9.37
C PHE A 142 -3.04 -10.48 8.94
N GLN A 143 -2.97 -11.45 9.86
CA GLN A 143 -3.23 -12.88 9.60
C GLN A 143 -4.41 -13.42 10.41
N SER A 144 -4.87 -12.70 11.43
CA SER A 144 -5.81 -13.25 12.44
C SER A 144 -7.24 -12.77 12.29
N GLY A 145 -7.58 -12.00 11.26
CA GLY A 145 -8.94 -11.52 11.04
C GLY A 145 -8.98 -10.19 10.27
N PRO A 146 -10.16 -9.66 9.98
CA PRO A 146 -10.32 -8.39 9.27
C PRO A 146 -9.61 -7.25 9.99
N ILE A 147 -8.93 -6.40 9.21
CA ILE A 147 -8.20 -5.25 9.71
C ILE A 147 -9.09 -4.03 9.54
N SER A 148 -9.36 -3.33 10.63
CA SER A 148 -10.29 -2.21 10.62
C SER A 148 -9.57 -0.89 10.86
N PHE A 149 -9.98 0.11 10.09
CA PHE A 149 -9.49 1.49 10.17
C PHE A 149 -10.65 2.47 10.24
N THR A 150 -10.37 3.66 10.73
CA THR A 150 -11.24 4.83 10.59
C THR A 150 -10.45 5.92 9.87
N ALA A 151 -11.05 6.56 8.87
CA ALA A 151 -10.51 7.75 8.27
C ALA A 151 -11.21 8.98 8.85
N SER A 152 -10.44 10.00 9.17
CA SER A 152 -10.95 11.30 9.60
C SER A 152 -10.21 12.41 8.89
N THR A 153 -10.84 13.58 8.82
CA THR A 153 -10.25 14.75 8.19
C THR A 153 -10.31 15.95 9.11
N SER A 154 -9.31 16.81 8.99
CA SER A 154 -9.30 18.13 9.59
C SER A 154 -8.92 19.16 8.54
N SER A 155 -9.75 20.16 8.35
CA SER A 155 -9.54 21.22 7.36
C SER A 155 -9.29 22.56 8.02
N GLY A 156 -8.49 23.39 7.34
CA GLY A 156 -8.21 24.75 7.76
C GLY A 156 -7.87 25.64 6.57
N ASP A 157 -8.00 26.93 6.79
CA ASP A 157 -7.55 27.92 5.84
C ASP A 157 -6.63 28.95 6.50
N SER A 158 -5.82 29.57 5.68
CA SER A 158 -4.99 30.70 6.07
C SER A 158 -4.96 31.73 4.95
N GLY A 159 -4.69 32.97 5.31
CA GLY A 159 -4.55 34.02 4.34
C GLY A 159 -3.64 35.12 4.83
N SER A 160 -2.89 35.71 3.92
CA SER A 160 -2.03 36.86 4.17
C SER A 160 -2.33 37.97 3.18
N GLY A 161 -1.95 39.19 3.51
CA GLY A 161 -2.16 40.40 2.70
C GLY A 161 -3.40 41.20 3.10
N GLY A 162 -3.64 42.30 2.44
CA GLY A 162 -4.81 43.18 2.63
C GLY A 162 -4.99 43.76 4.05
N GLY A 163 -3.95 43.79 4.88
CA GLY A 163 -4.02 44.32 6.26
C GLY A 163 -5.01 43.58 7.18
N GLY A 164 -5.35 42.32 6.87
CA GLY A 164 -6.31 41.50 7.63
C GLY A 164 -7.79 41.75 7.29
N ASN A 165 -8.10 42.67 6.39
CA ASN A 165 -9.48 43.00 5.97
C ASN A 165 -9.98 42.07 4.85
N SER A 166 -9.95 40.76 5.05
CA SER A 166 -10.51 39.81 4.13
C SER A 166 -11.53 38.87 4.79
N VAL A 167 -12.56 38.53 4.04
CA VAL A 167 -13.50 37.47 4.38
C VAL A 167 -13.27 36.30 3.45
N ARG A 168 -13.13 35.12 4.00
CA ARG A 168 -12.91 33.88 3.24
C ARG A 168 -14.05 32.89 3.52
N SER A 169 -14.44 32.18 2.48
CA SER A 169 -15.43 31.09 2.60
C SER A 169 -14.91 29.91 1.80
N PHE A 170 -14.92 28.73 2.40
CA PHE A 170 -14.44 27.49 1.77
C PHE A 170 -15.48 26.39 1.84
N SER A 171 -15.50 25.58 0.81
CA SER A 171 -16.20 24.30 0.75
C SER A 171 -15.18 23.25 0.33
N THR A 172 -14.99 22.26 1.17
CA THR A 172 -14.04 21.18 0.93
C THR A 172 -14.72 19.84 1.11
N THR A 173 -14.53 18.96 0.13
CA THR A 173 -14.86 17.54 0.27
C THR A 173 -13.59 16.73 0.14
N ALA A 174 -13.49 15.64 0.87
CA ALA A 174 -12.34 14.74 0.83
C ALA A 174 -12.78 13.29 0.74
N GLY A 175 -11.95 12.47 0.10
CA GLY A 175 -12.14 11.04 -0.04
C GLY A 175 -10.82 10.36 -0.35
N GLY A 176 -10.89 9.06 -0.64
CA GLY A 176 -9.70 8.30 -0.97
C GLY A 176 -9.91 6.80 -0.84
N SER A 177 -8.80 6.09 -0.58
CA SER A 177 -8.80 4.66 -0.31
C SER A 177 -7.69 4.29 0.67
N VAL A 178 -7.95 3.25 1.44
CA VAL A 178 -6.91 2.53 2.18
C VAL A 178 -6.63 1.21 1.46
N THR A 179 -5.35 0.94 1.22
CA THR A 179 -4.89 -0.28 0.55
C THR A 179 -3.87 -0.97 1.42
N VAL A 180 -3.97 -2.28 1.55
CA VAL A 180 -2.88 -3.10 2.10
C VAL A 180 -2.30 -3.95 0.98
N VAL A 181 -0.98 -3.98 0.92
CA VAL A 181 -0.20 -4.87 0.03
C VAL A 181 0.54 -5.86 0.90
N TYR A 182 0.34 -7.14 0.63
CA TYR A 182 0.99 -8.27 1.29
C TYR A 182 2.08 -8.82 0.37
N ASP A 183 3.30 -8.91 0.87
CA ASP A 183 4.39 -9.63 0.24
C ASP A 183 4.57 -10.96 0.96
N TYR A 184 4.58 -12.05 0.21
CA TYR A 184 4.63 -13.38 0.78
C TYR A 184 5.45 -14.35 -0.07
N THR A 185 5.95 -15.37 0.59
CA THR A 185 6.66 -16.49 -0.05
C THR A 185 5.71 -17.67 -0.17
N VAL A 186 5.52 -18.17 -1.39
CA VAL A 186 4.68 -19.33 -1.66
C VAL A 186 5.24 -20.55 -0.92
N ARG A 187 4.37 -21.35 -0.32
CA ARG A 187 4.77 -22.64 0.21
C ARG A 187 5.18 -23.55 -0.97
N PRO A 188 6.38 -24.14 -0.93
CA PRO A 188 6.74 -25.10 -1.94
C PRO A 188 5.72 -26.26 -1.87
N THR A 189 4.96 -26.46 -2.94
CA THR A 189 4.22 -27.69 -3.10
C THR A 189 5.25 -28.80 -3.26
N SER A 190 5.18 -29.82 -2.40
CA SER A 190 5.98 -31.02 -2.60
C SER A 190 5.60 -31.60 -3.96
N VAL A 191 6.41 -31.33 -4.97
CA VAL A 191 6.28 -32.01 -6.24
C VAL A 191 6.65 -33.48 -5.95
N PRO A 192 5.74 -34.44 -6.16
CA PRO A 192 6.11 -35.86 -6.05
C PRO A 192 7.36 -36.06 -6.90
N GLU A 193 8.39 -36.64 -6.33
CA GLU A 193 9.63 -36.91 -7.05
C GLU A 193 9.28 -37.51 -8.42
N PRO A 194 9.74 -36.90 -9.52
CA PRO A 194 9.32 -37.35 -10.85
C PRO A 194 9.54 -38.85 -10.94
N ALA A 195 8.57 -39.55 -11.52
CA ALA A 195 8.71 -41.00 -11.80
C ALA A 195 10.04 -41.35 -12.49
N SER A 196 10.73 -40.35 -13.02
CA SER A 196 12.11 -40.38 -13.50
C SER A 196 13.13 -40.94 -12.51
N MET A 197 12.99 -40.64 -11.20
CA MET A 197 13.88 -41.23 -10.19
C MET A 197 13.62 -42.72 -10.00
N ALA A 198 12.34 -43.13 -10.02
CA ALA A 198 11.96 -44.52 -10.00
C ALA A 198 12.39 -45.24 -11.29
N LEU A 199 12.22 -44.58 -12.45
CA LEU A 199 12.67 -45.11 -13.76
C LEU A 199 14.20 -45.21 -13.83
N LEU A 200 14.93 -44.21 -13.32
CA LEU A 200 16.38 -44.24 -13.24
C LEU A 200 16.85 -45.39 -12.32
N GLY A 201 16.22 -45.56 -11.15
CA GLY A 201 16.49 -46.64 -10.23
C GLY A 201 16.22 -48.02 -10.86
N MET A 202 15.09 -48.18 -11.56
CA MET A 202 14.76 -49.39 -12.27
C MET A 202 15.71 -49.64 -13.46
N GLY A 203 16.11 -48.60 -14.18
CA GLY A 203 17.09 -48.69 -15.28
C GLY A 203 18.45 -49.17 -14.78
N LEU A 204 18.95 -48.60 -13.70
CA LEU A 204 20.21 -49.03 -13.10
C LEU A 204 20.16 -50.45 -12.52
N ALA A 205 19.04 -50.82 -11.88
CA ALA A 205 18.83 -52.19 -11.42
C ALA A 205 18.79 -53.20 -12.58
N GLY A 206 18.12 -52.85 -13.69
CA GLY A 206 18.06 -53.65 -14.89
C GLY A 206 19.45 -53.88 -15.53
N LEU A 207 20.26 -52.83 -15.61
CA LEU A 207 21.66 -52.93 -16.10
C LEU A 207 22.54 -53.81 -15.19
N GLY A 208 22.35 -53.72 -13.85
CA GLY A 208 23.05 -54.57 -12.89
C GLY A 208 22.73 -56.07 -13.06
N LEU A 209 21.46 -56.41 -13.37
CA LEU A 209 21.03 -57.77 -13.58
C LEU A 209 21.55 -58.36 -14.91
N ILE A 210 21.62 -57.55 -15.97
CA ILE A 210 22.18 -58.00 -17.27
C ILE A 210 23.66 -58.32 -17.11
N ARG A 211 24.43 -57.50 -16.41
CA ARG A 211 25.85 -57.71 -16.20
C ARG A 211 26.17 -58.97 -15.39
N ARG A 212 25.24 -59.42 -14.55
CA ARG A 212 25.40 -60.63 -13.72
C ARG A 212 25.17 -61.92 -14.48
N ARG A 213 24.50 -61.88 -15.67
CA ARG A 213 24.24 -63.03 -16.53
C ARG A 213 25.33 -63.31 -17.58
N SER A 214 26.32 -62.40 -17.71
CA SER A 214 27.39 -62.53 -18.72
C SER A 214 28.75 -62.98 -18.13
N VAL A 215 28.73 -63.65 -16.97
CA VAL A 215 29.89 -64.30 -16.37
C VAL A 215 29.61 -65.78 -16.24
#